data_b039719d21c83f17b3f85984dfdd23dc
#
_entry.id   b039719d21c83f17b3f85984dfdd23dc
#
_cell.length_a   1.000
_cell.length_b   1.000
_cell.length_c   1.000
_cell.angle_alpha   90.00
_cell.angle_beta   90.00
_cell.angle_gamma   90.00
#
_symmetry.space_group_name_H-M   'P 1'
#
loop_
_entity.id
_entity.type
_entity.pdbx_description
1 polymer ?
#
loop_
_entity_poly.entity_id
_entity_poly.type
_entity_poly.pdbx_seq_one_letter_code
_entity_poly.pdbx_strand_id
1 'polypeptide(L)'
;ADDADILLDAIDQTLAAGSSAFAAPLADIRSKIAYLTGISAADEAPIHRSPTVDAVWSAFAERCALRFLYQNGRGEQKERTVCVYGMFEHDGSAYFCGLDNATGNIRTFRCDRIVRAWRPSKAYAIPADFNLNDYLFFEFDFADRPPVAATFSFARESQADMVSGLTRGRGNLARSEEGWTWTVDVRDFDAAASFCMAHAMDGMRPVAPDALKLAWNRLIERTVHEHARS
;
A
#
# COMPACT_ATOMS: atom_id res chain seq x y z
N ALA A 1 20.21 -26.17 -5.77
CA ALA A 1 19.89 -24.79 -5.50
C ALA A 1 18.42 -24.74 -5.16
N ASP A 2 18.05 -24.07 -4.08
CA ASP A 2 16.68 -23.83 -3.69
C ASP A 2 16.08 -22.81 -4.68
N ASP A 3 14.78 -22.88 -4.96
CA ASP A 3 14.09 -21.97 -5.90
C ASP A 3 14.33 -20.49 -5.50
N ALA A 4 14.55 -20.25 -4.21
CA ALA A 4 14.89 -18.94 -3.67
C ALA A 4 16.29 -18.45 -4.11
N ASP A 5 17.30 -19.32 -4.15
CA ASP A 5 18.65 -18.97 -4.60
C ASP A 5 18.63 -18.56 -6.07
N ILE A 6 17.90 -19.31 -6.90
CA ILE A 6 17.74 -19.02 -8.33
C ILE A 6 17.07 -17.65 -8.53
N LEU A 7 16.05 -17.34 -7.72
CA LEU A 7 15.33 -16.08 -7.81
C LEU A 7 16.19 -14.90 -7.36
N LEU A 8 16.97 -15.06 -6.29
CA LEU A 8 17.91 -14.05 -5.81
C LEU A 8 19.00 -13.76 -6.84
N ASP A 9 19.58 -14.80 -7.44
CA ASP A 9 20.59 -14.66 -8.51
C ASP A 9 20.03 -13.93 -9.73
N ALA A 10 18.80 -14.24 -10.15
CA ALA A 10 18.14 -13.57 -11.27
C ALA A 10 17.90 -12.09 -10.98
N ILE A 11 17.49 -11.75 -9.76
CA ILE A 11 17.32 -10.37 -9.33
C ILE A 11 18.67 -9.64 -9.32
N ASP A 12 19.73 -10.26 -8.78
CA ASP A 12 21.07 -9.67 -8.71
C ASP A 12 21.64 -9.41 -10.11
N GLN A 13 21.46 -10.35 -11.04
CA GLN A 13 21.85 -10.15 -12.44
C GLN A 13 21.09 -8.98 -13.09
N THR A 14 19.79 -8.84 -12.81
CA THR A 14 18.97 -7.75 -13.35
C THR A 14 19.39 -6.39 -12.76
N LEU A 15 19.70 -6.34 -11.48
CA LEU A 15 20.22 -5.14 -10.80
C LEU A 15 21.60 -4.74 -11.35
N ALA A 16 22.48 -5.70 -11.57
CA ALA A 16 23.81 -5.48 -12.13
C ALA A 16 23.77 -5.00 -13.59
N ALA A 17 22.75 -5.38 -14.35
CA ALA A 17 22.55 -4.92 -15.74
C ALA A 17 22.13 -3.45 -15.87
N GLY A 18 21.90 -2.74 -14.76
CA GLY A 18 21.73 -1.26 -14.75
C GLY A 18 20.41 -0.74 -15.28
N SER A 19 19.36 -1.55 -15.31
CA SER A 19 18.00 -1.10 -15.66
C SER A 19 17.41 -0.27 -14.53
N SER A 20 17.55 1.06 -14.59
CA SER A 20 17.26 1.99 -13.49
C SER A 20 15.76 2.05 -13.08
N ALA A 21 14.83 1.74 -13.99
CA ALA A 21 13.39 1.87 -13.73
C ALA A 21 12.85 0.85 -12.71
N PHE A 22 13.53 -0.28 -12.53
CA PHE A 22 13.08 -1.36 -11.64
C PHE A 22 14.07 -1.67 -10.51
N ALA A 23 15.18 -0.93 -10.41
CA ALA A 23 16.22 -1.23 -9.44
C ALA A 23 15.72 -1.18 -7.99
N ALA A 24 14.99 -0.13 -7.61
CA ALA A 24 14.47 0.00 -6.24
C ALA A 24 13.42 -1.07 -5.87
N PRO A 25 12.39 -1.35 -6.71
CA PRO A 25 11.47 -2.45 -6.48
C PRO A 25 12.14 -3.83 -6.41
N LEU A 26 13.13 -4.09 -7.28
CA LEU A 26 13.85 -5.36 -7.30
C LEU A 26 14.73 -5.54 -6.07
N ALA A 27 15.42 -4.49 -5.61
CA ALA A 27 16.21 -4.52 -4.39
C ALA A 27 15.31 -4.78 -3.16
N ASP A 28 14.12 -4.21 -3.11
CA ASP A 28 13.15 -4.46 -2.04
C ASP A 28 12.65 -5.93 -2.05
N ILE A 29 12.31 -6.47 -3.23
CA ILE A 29 11.92 -7.88 -3.40
C ILE A 29 13.06 -8.80 -2.99
N ARG A 30 14.29 -8.50 -3.44
CA ARG A 30 15.50 -9.25 -3.06
C ARG A 30 15.66 -9.34 -1.55
N SER A 31 15.60 -8.20 -0.88
CA SER A 31 15.73 -8.11 0.58
C SER A 31 14.65 -8.93 1.30
N LYS A 32 13.42 -8.90 0.79
CA LYS A 32 12.30 -9.69 1.33
C LYS A 32 12.52 -11.20 1.16
N ILE A 33 12.97 -11.64 0.00
CA ILE A 33 13.26 -13.06 -0.26
C ILE A 33 14.43 -13.51 0.60
N ALA A 34 15.55 -12.78 0.62
CA ALA A 34 16.71 -13.09 1.42
C ALA A 34 16.37 -13.23 2.91
N TYR A 35 15.51 -12.34 3.41
CA TYR A 35 15.03 -12.42 4.79
C TYR A 35 14.17 -13.67 5.04
N LEU A 36 13.23 -13.98 4.13
CA LEU A 36 12.33 -15.13 4.26
C LEU A 36 13.05 -16.47 4.21
N THR A 37 14.14 -16.54 3.46
CA THR A 37 14.93 -17.77 3.25
C THR A 37 16.11 -17.91 4.20
N GLY A 38 16.39 -16.87 5.02
CA GLY A 38 17.57 -16.83 5.89
C GLY A 38 18.89 -16.71 5.12
N ILE A 39 18.84 -16.48 3.81
CA ILE A 39 20.00 -16.22 2.95
C ILE A 39 20.36 -14.74 3.11
N SER A 40 21.08 -14.42 4.18
CA SER A 40 21.64 -13.09 4.38
C SER A 40 22.94 -12.98 3.58
N ALA A 41 23.03 -12.03 2.66
CA ALA A 41 24.31 -11.61 2.12
C ALA A 41 25.15 -11.03 3.25
N ALA A 42 26.31 -11.60 3.51
CA ALA A 42 27.14 -11.31 4.67
C ALA A 42 27.69 -9.87 4.74
N ASP A 43 27.38 -9.00 3.76
CA ASP A 43 27.95 -7.66 3.62
C ASP A 43 26.91 -6.51 3.48
N GLU A 44 25.62 -6.76 3.56
CA GLU A 44 24.65 -5.65 3.58
C GLU A 44 24.45 -5.18 5.03
N ALA A 45 24.78 -3.92 5.28
CA ALA A 45 24.47 -3.25 6.54
C ALA A 45 22.98 -3.48 6.85
N PRO A 46 22.64 -3.93 8.07
CA PRO A 46 21.25 -4.22 8.41
C PRO A 46 20.42 -2.98 8.13
N ILE A 47 19.41 -3.10 7.26
CA ILE A 47 18.37 -2.10 7.15
C ILE A 47 17.87 -1.94 8.59
N HIS A 48 18.09 -0.77 9.19
CA HIS A 48 17.68 -0.50 10.56
C HIS A 48 16.15 -0.55 10.63
N ARG A 49 15.62 -1.76 10.80
CA ARG A 49 14.19 -1.92 11.11
C ARG A 49 13.96 -1.39 12.50
N SER A 50 12.90 -0.61 12.66
CA SER A 50 12.52 -0.20 14.00
C SER A 50 12.14 -1.44 14.81
N PRO A 51 12.42 -1.51 16.13
CA PRO A 51 12.05 -2.64 16.97
C PRO A 51 10.56 -3.00 16.90
N THR A 52 9.71 -2.03 16.57
CA THR A 52 8.28 -2.24 16.39
C THR A 52 7.95 -2.99 15.09
N VAL A 53 8.67 -2.70 14.00
CA VAL A 53 8.53 -3.44 12.73
C VAL A 53 8.99 -4.88 12.92
N ASP A 54 10.11 -5.12 13.62
CA ASP A 54 10.60 -6.46 13.91
C ASP A 54 9.62 -7.26 14.77
N ALA A 55 9.01 -6.63 15.78
CA ALA A 55 8.00 -7.29 16.60
C ALA A 55 6.76 -7.70 15.79
N VAL A 56 6.28 -6.85 14.88
CA VAL A 56 5.17 -7.15 13.98
C VAL A 56 5.53 -8.27 13.02
N TRP A 57 6.74 -8.20 12.44
CA TRP A 57 7.23 -9.22 11.51
C TRP A 57 7.35 -10.59 12.19
N SER A 58 7.94 -10.66 13.38
CA SER A 58 8.05 -11.91 14.14
C SER A 58 6.67 -12.51 14.44
N ALA A 59 5.72 -11.68 14.85
CA ALA A 59 4.36 -12.11 15.08
C ALA A 59 3.69 -12.66 13.81
N PHE A 60 3.92 -12.03 12.66
CA PHE A 60 3.43 -12.48 11.36
C PHE A 60 4.07 -13.80 10.93
N ALA A 61 5.40 -13.91 11.00
CA ALA A 61 6.16 -15.09 10.60
C ALA A 61 5.82 -16.32 11.47
N GLU A 62 5.72 -16.11 12.78
CA GLU A 62 5.41 -17.18 13.76
C GLU A 62 3.90 -17.49 13.84
N ARG A 63 3.04 -16.74 13.12
CA ARG A 63 1.57 -16.88 13.20
C ARG A 63 1.04 -16.76 14.63
N CYS A 64 1.60 -15.83 15.39
CA CYS A 64 1.21 -15.56 16.78
C CYS A 64 0.64 -14.15 16.95
N ALA A 65 -0.47 -14.04 17.69
CA ALA A 65 -1.12 -12.76 17.90
C ALA A 65 -0.21 -11.78 18.65
N LEU A 66 -0.07 -10.57 18.14
CA LEU A 66 0.74 -9.49 18.72
C LEU A 66 -0.11 -8.64 19.66
N ARG A 67 0.34 -8.49 20.90
CA ARG A 67 -0.21 -7.52 21.86
C ARG A 67 0.68 -6.28 21.87
N PHE A 68 0.06 -5.09 21.76
CA PHE A 68 0.80 -3.82 21.72
C PHE A 68 -0.03 -2.66 22.25
N LEU A 69 0.66 -1.61 22.71
CA LEU A 69 0.08 -0.30 23.03
C LEU A 69 0.15 0.58 21.78
N TYR A 70 -0.97 1.04 21.29
CA TYR A 70 -1.11 1.81 20.05
C TYR A 70 -1.58 3.22 20.33
N GLN A 71 -0.89 4.22 19.76
CA GLN A 71 -1.29 5.61 19.82
C GLN A 71 -1.97 6.00 18.50
N ASN A 72 -3.23 6.41 18.57
CA ASN A 72 -3.95 6.87 17.38
C ASN A 72 -3.53 8.29 16.97
N GLY A 73 -4.05 8.78 15.83
CA GLY A 73 -3.75 10.13 15.31
C GLY A 73 -4.20 11.28 16.22
N ARG A 74 -5.03 11.01 17.24
CA ARG A 74 -5.48 11.98 18.25
C ARG A 74 -4.65 11.93 19.53
N GLY A 75 -3.60 11.10 19.56
CA GLY A 75 -2.73 10.93 20.74
C GLY A 75 -3.28 9.95 21.79
N GLU A 76 -4.46 9.39 21.61
CA GLU A 76 -5.04 8.42 22.54
C GLU A 76 -4.30 7.08 22.44
N GLN A 77 -3.95 6.52 23.59
CA GLN A 77 -3.28 5.23 23.66
C GLN A 77 -4.29 4.12 24.06
N LYS A 78 -4.28 3.03 23.30
CA LYS A 78 -5.12 1.86 23.58
C LYS A 78 -4.32 0.57 23.38
N GLU A 79 -4.49 -0.36 24.28
CA GLU A 79 -3.94 -1.69 24.14
C GLU A 79 -4.73 -2.47 23.09
N ARG A 80 -4.00 -3.20 22.24
CA ARG A 80 -4.54 -4.03 21.17
C ARG A 80 -3.92 -5.41 21.18
N THR A 81 -4.68 -6.39 20.71
CA THR A 81 -4.19 -7.72 20.38
C THR A 81 -4.69 -8.06 18.99
N VAL A 82 -3.75 -8.26 18.06
CA VAL A 82 -4.03 -8.41 16.64
C VAL A 82 -3.38 -9.68 16.10
N CYS A 83 -4.14 -10.49 15.37
CA CYS A 83 -3.63 -11.56 14.54
C CYS A 83 -3.13 -10.92 13.22
N VAL A 84 -1.83 -10.82 13.01
CA VAL A 84 -1.25 -10.11 11.86
C VAL A 84 -1.40 -10.95 10.60
N TYR A 85 -2.21 -10.48 9.64
CA TYR A 85 -2.50 -11.20 8.40
C TYR A 85 -1.61 -10.78 7.23
N GLY A 86 -1.07 -9.57 7.25
CA GLY A 86 -0.16 -9.08 6.23
C GLY A 86 0.54 -7.78 6.64
N MET A 87 1.64 -7.49 5.96
CA MET A 87 2.41 -6.27 6.13
C MET A 87 2.64 -5.62 4.77
N PHE A 88 2.75 -4.30 4.72
CA PHE A 88 3.04 -3.54 3.52
C PHE A 88 3.68 -2.19 3.88
N GLU A 89 4.30 -1.58 2.90
CA GLU A 89 4.83 -0.23 3.00
C GLU A 89 3.99 0.74 2.18
N HIS A 90 3.77 1.94 2.70
CA HIS A 90 3.12 3.02 2.00
C HIS A 90 3.77 4.34 2.44
N ASP A 91 4.23 5.12 1.47
CA ASP A 91 4.89 6.42 1.68
C ASP A 91 6.00 6.35 2.76
N GLY A 92 6.93 5.39 2.58
CA GLY A 92 8.07 5.17 3.48
C GLY A 92 7.71 4.75 4.91
N SER A 93 6.45 4.44 5.18
CA SER A 93 5.97 3.97 6.47
C SER A 93 5.52 2.52 6.39
N ALA A 94 5.92 1.71 7.38
CA ALA A 94 5.49 0.32 7.49
C ALA A 94 4.11 0.22 8.14
N TYR A 95 3.26 -0.61 7.54
CA TYR A 95 1.90 -0.91 8.00
C TYR A 95 1.70 -2.42 8.11
N PHE A 96 0.75 -2.79 8.92
CA PHE A 96 0.24 -4.17 8.95
C PHE A 96 -1.28 -4.17 9.09
N CYS A 97 -1.92 -5.19 8.56
CA CYS A 97 -3.34 -5.43 8.78
C CYS A 97 -3.55 -6.80 9.43
N GLY A 98 -4.64 -6.91 10.15
CA GLY A 98 -4.99 -8.15 10.82
C GLY A 98 -6.25 -8.03 11.66
N LEU A 99 -6.70 -9.17 12.17
CA LEU A 99 -7.90 -9.27 13.02
C LEU A 99 -7.61 -8.65 14.38
N ASP A 100 -8.26 -7.52 14.66
CA ASP A 100 -8.27 -6.89 16.00
C ASP A 100 -9.25 -7.62 16.90
N ASN A 101 -8.73 -8.35 17.89
CA ASN A 101 -9.54 -9.14 18.82
C ASN A 101 -10.54 -8.31 19.64
N ALA A 102 -10.27 -7.01 19.82
CA ALA A 102 -11.16 -6.13 20.56
C ALA A 102 -12.42 -5.75 19.77
N THR A 103 -12.34 -5.73 18.44
CA THR A 103 -13.44 -5.32 17.56
C THR A 103 -14.00 -6.46 16.72
N GLY A 104 -13.27 -7.58 16.59
CA GLY A 104 -13.62 -8.67 15.70
C GLY A 104 -13.50 -8.33 14.19
N ASN A 105 -12.89 -7.21 13.86
CA ASN A 105 -12.74 -6.76 12.47
C ASN A 105 -11.26 -6.72 12.07
N ILE A 106 -11.00 -6.90 10.76
CA ILE A 106 -9.68 -6.67 10.21
C ILE A 106 -9.44 -5.16 10.14
N ARG A 107 -8.30 -4.71 10.67
CA ARG A 107 -7.90 -3.30 10.73
C ARG A 107 -6.47 -3.15 10.29
N THR A 108 -6.15 -1.96 9.77
CA THR A 108 -4.78 -1.57 9.40
C THR A 108 -4.19 -0.67 10.48
N PHE A 109 -2.93 -0.92 10.79
CA PHE A 109 -2.15 -0.22 11.82
C PHE A 109 -0.80 0.23 11.23
N ARG A 110 -0.33 1.36 11.66
CA ARG A 110 0.96 1.92 11.31
C ARG A 110 2.00 1.51 12.36
N CYS A 111 3.11 0.93 11.95
CA CYS A 111 4.10 0.35 12.87
C CYS A 111 4.75 1.39 13.79
N ASP A 112 5.00 2.61 13.30
CA ASP A 112 5.62 3.70 14.08
C ASP A 112 4.70 4.28 15.17
N ARG A 113 3.39 3.94 15.13
CA ARG A 113 2.42 4.31 16.19
C ARG A 113 2.32 3.27 17.30
N ILE A 114 3.10 2.20 17.23
CA ILE A 114 3.25 1.25 18.32
C ILE A 114 4.20 1.86 19.36
N VAL A 115 3.67 2.17 20.53
CA VAL A 115 4.46 2.70 21.66
C VAL A 115 5.26 1.60 22.33
N ARG A 116 4.66 0.42 22.44
CA ARG A 116 5.25 -0.78 23.04
C ARG A 116 4.61 -2.03 22.47
N ALA A 117 5.41 -3.05 22.18
CA ALA A 117 4.96 -4.38 21.81
C ALA A 117 5.37 -5.40 22.87
N TRP A 118 4.57 -6.46 23.04
CA TRP A 118 4.88 -7.61 23.90
C TRP A 118 5.08 -8.85 23.05
N ARG A 119 5.73 -9.85 23.61
CA ARG A 119 5.93 -11.11 22.89
C ARG A 119 4.60 -11.71 22.46
N PRO A 120 4.54 -12.27 21.24
CA PRO A 120 3.37 -12.98 20.74
C PRO A 120 2.96 -14.13 21.67
N SER A 121 1.67 -14.39 21.80
CA SER A 121 1.20 -15.35 22.79
C SER A 121 0.28 -16.45 22.27
N LYS A 122 -0.51 -16.20 21.23
CA LYS A 122 -1.54 -17.15 20.75
C LYS A 122 -1.38 -17.39 19.26
N ALA A 123 -1.27 -18.66 18.87
CA ALA A 123 -1.26 -19.04 17.46
C ALA A 123 -2.61 -18.76 16.78
N TYR A 124 -2.56 -18.39 15.51
CA TYR A 124 -3.73 -18.17 14.65
C TYR A 124 -3.46 -18.69 13.22
N ALA A 125 -4.53 -18.85 12.44
CA ALA A 125 -4.45 -19.10 11.02
C ALA A 125 -4.98 -17.87 10.25
N ILE A 126 -4.36 -17.56 9.10
CA ILE A 126 -4.89 -16.55 8.19
C ILE A 126 -6.03 -17.22 7.41
N PRO A 127 -7.24 -16.61 7.33
CA PRO A 127 -8.32 -17.12 6.51
C PRO A 127 -7.89 -17.30 5.04
N ALA A 128 -8.34 -18.37 4.41
CA ALA A 128 -7.97 -18.68 3.03
C ALA A 128 -8.51 -17.66 2.01
N ASP A 129 -9.58 -16.98 2.36
CA ASP A 129 -10.23 -15.91 1.58
C ASP A 129 -9.65 -14.51 1.88
N PHE A 130 -8.67 -14.40 2.78
CA PHE A 130 -8.02 -13.13 3.06
C PHE A 130 -7.16 -12.68 1.88
N ASN A 131 -7.40 -11.47 1.40
CA ASN A 131 -6.59 -10.82 0.37
C ASN A 131 -6.02 -9.50 0.94
N LEU A 132 -4.70 -9.42 1.03
CA LEU A 132 -4.01 -8.20 1.51
C LEU A 132 -4.35 -6.97 0.69
N ASN A 133 -4.60 -7.12 -0.62
CA ASN A 133 -4.90 -6.00 -1.51
C ASN A 133 -6.18 -5.23 -1.11
N ASP A 134 -7.14 -5.90 -0.45
CA ASP A 134 -8.37 -5.27 0.02
C ASP A 134 -8.13 -4.30 1.19
N TYR A 135 -6.96 -4.39 1.83
CA TYR A 135 -6.57 -3.58 2.99
C TYR A 135 -5.46 -2.57 2.69
N LEU A 136 -4.96 -2.54 1.45
CA LEU A 136 -4.09 -1.48 1.00
C LEU A 136 -4.89 -0.18 0.88
N PHE A 137 -4.24 0.92 1.19
CA PHE A 137 -4.85 2.23 1.07
C PHE A 137 -4.00 3.15 0.19
N PHE A 138 -4.63 4.17 -0.32
CA PHE A 138 -4.04 5.24 -1.10
C PHE A 138 -4.25 6.56 -0.37
N GLU A 139 -3.61 7.62 -0.80
CA GLU A 139 -3.75 8.95 -0.18
C GLU A 139 -5.21 9.37 -0.06
N PHE A 140 -6.05 9.01 -1.02
CA PHE A 140 -7.47 9.32 -1.04
C PHE A 140 -8.33 8.53 -0.02
N ASP A 141 -7.72 7.63 0.76
CA ASP A 141 -8.40 6.91 1.85
C ASP A 141 -8.33 7.64 3.20
N PHE A 142 -7.49 8.68 3.30
CA PHE A 142 -7.18 9.37 4.56
C PHE A 142 -8.05 10.60 4.82
N ALA A 143 -9.37 10.43 4.86
CA ALA A 143 -10.26 11.49 5.34
C ALA A 143 -11.26 10.95 6.36
N ASP A 144 -11.63 11.79 7.33
CA ASP A 144 -12.64 11.45 8.36
C ASP A 144 -14.07 11.67 7.80
N ARG A 145 -14.34 11.01 6.68
CA ARG A 145 -15.67 11.01 6.04
C ARG A 145 -15.97 9.62 5.46
N PRO A 146 -17.24 9.27 5.26
CA PRO A 146 -17.61 8.01 4.62
C PRO A 146 -17.03 7.92 3.20
N PRO A 147 -16.71 6.72 2.71
CA PRO A 147 -16.26 6.52 1.34
C PRO A 147 -17.38 6.87 0.35
N VAL A 148 -16.99 7.41 -0.79
CA VAL A 148 -17.88 7.76 -1.90
C VAL A 148 -17.31 7.16 -3.17
N ALA A 149 -18.13 6.50 -3.99
CA ALA A 149 -17.70 5.96 -5.26
C ALA A 149 -17.23 7.07 -6.20
N ALA A 150 -15.99 6.99 -6.65
CA ALA A 150 -15.36 7.86 -7.62
C ALA A 150 -15.09 7.09 -8.90
N THR A 151 -15.42 7.69 -10.04
CA THR A 151 -15.24 7.08 -11.36
C THR A 151 -14.26 7.91 -12.18
N PHE A 152 -13.29 7.21 -12.76
CA PHE A 152 -12.31 7.76 -13.69
C PHE A 152 -12.47 7.07 -15.05
N SER A 153 -12.16 7.77 -16.14
CA SER A 153 -12.18 7.22 -17.50
C SER A 153 -10.81 7.29 -18.15
N PHE A 154 -10.56 6.39 -19.09
CA PHE A 154 -9.38 6.38 -19.96
C PHE A 154 -9.69 5.58 -21.23
N ALA A 155 -8.97 5.91 -22.30
CA ALA A 155 -9.34 5.43 -23.64
C ALA A 155 -8.77 4.04 -23.99
N ARG A 156 -7.59 3.68 -23.46
CA ARG A 156 -6.81 2.53 -23.90
C ARG A 156 -6.76 1.41 -22.87
N GLU A 157 -6.73 0.16 -23.33
CA GLU A 157 -6.59 -1.03 -22.49
C GLU A 157 -5.30 -1.03 -21.66
N SER A 158 -4.19 -0.59 -22.24
CA SER A 158 -2.91 -0.46 -21.53
C SER A 158 -2.99 0.47 -20.30
N GLN A 159 -3.93 1.41 -20.30
CA GLN A 159 -4.19 2.30 -19.17
C GLN A 159 -5.01 1.57 -18.08
N ALA A 160 -5.92 0.68 -18.49
CA ALA A 160 -6.64 -0.19 -17.56
C ALA A 160 -5.68 -1.15 -16.84
N ASP A 161 -4.76 -1.76 -17.60
CA ASP A 161 -3.72 -2.65 -17.06
C ASP A 161 -2.80 -1.89 -16.08
N MET A 162 -2.37 -0.67 -16.46
CA MET A 162 -1.57 0.20 -15.59
C MET A 162 -2.31 0.50 -14.28
N VAL A 163 -3.58 0.95 -14.36
CA VAL A 163 -4.38 1.25 -13.16
C VAL A 163 -4.58 0.01 -12.31
N SER A 164 -4.87 -1.14 -12.92
CA SER A 164 -4.98 -2.41 -12.21
C SER A 164 -3.69 -2.77 -11.48
N GLY A 165 -2.54 -2.60 -12.13
CA GLY A 165 -1.22 -2.83 -11.54
C GLY A 165 -0.92 -1.88 -10.38
N LEU A 166 -1.11 -0.57 -10.58
CA LEU A 166 -0.87 0.47 -9.55
C LEU A 166 -1.78 0.29 -8.33
N THR A 167 -3.04 -0.06 -8.57
CA THR A 167 -4.04 -0.21 -7.50
C THR A 167 -4.17 -1.64 -6.99
N ARG A 168 -3.34 -2.56 -7.52
CA ARG A 168 -3.36 -3.99 -7.21
C ARG A 168 -4.76 -4.61 -7.35
N GLY A 169 -5.46 -4.19 -8.41
CA GLY A 169 -6.81 -4.66 -8.70
C GLY A 169 -7.92 -4.06 -7.84
N ARG A 170 -7.63 -3.04 -7.03
CA ARG A 170 -8.65 -2.36 -6.23
C ARG A 170 -9.64 -1.60 -7.11
N GLY A 171 -10.89 -1.61 -6.72
CA GLY A 171 -11.99 -1.00 -7.46
C GLY A 171 -12.52 -1.90 -8.58
N ASN A 172 -13.36 -1.35 -9.42
CA ASN A 172 -13.98 -2.05 -10.53
C ASN A 172 -13.58 -1.42 -11.86
N LEU A 173 -12.94 -2.18 -12.72
CA LEU A 173 -12.63 -1.81 -14.09
C LEU A 173 -13.74 -2.32 -15.01
N ALA A 174 -14.30 -1.44 -15.82
CA ALA A 174 -15.33 -1.78 -16.80
C ALA A 174 -14.98 -1.18 -18.17
N ARG A 175 -15.25 -1.95 -19.21
CA ARG A 175 -15.11 -1.51 -20.61
C ARG A 175 -16.46 -1.04 -21.15
N SER A 176 -16.48 0.07 -21.88
CA SER A 176 -17.62 0.60 -22.63
C SER A 176 -17.23 0.88 -24.08
N GLU A 177 -18.18 1.32 -24.89
CA GLU A 177 -17.91 1.75 -26.28
C GLU A 177 -16.99 2.99 -26.34
N GLU A 178 -17.01 3.83 -25.28
CA GLU A 178 -16.21 5.04 -25.18
C GLU A 178 -14.82 4.84 -24.56
N GLY A 179 -14.49 3.61 -24.14
CA GLY A 179 -13.23 3.26 -23.49
C GLY A 179 -13.43 2.51 -22.19
N TRP A 180 -12.55 2.78 -21.22
CA TRP A 180 -12.52 2.11 -19.93
C TRP A 180 -12.92 3.06 -18.80
N THR A 181 -13.55 2.52 -17.78
CA THR A 181 -13.82 3.21 -16.52
C THR A 181 -13.27 2.42 -15.34
N TRP A 182 -12.75 3.14 -14.36
CA TRP A 182 -12.36 2.60 -13.07
C TRP A 182 -13.17 3.28 -11.97
N THR A 183 -13.92 2.50 -11.21
CA THR A 183 -14.73 2.98 -10.09
C THR A 183 -14.15 2.45 -8.79
N VAL A 184 -13.85 3.34 -7.86
CA VAL A 184 -13.23 3.04 -6.57
C VAL A 184 -13.81 3.93 -5.48
N ASP A 185 -13.93 3.40 -4.28
CA ASP A 185 -14.33 4.18 -3.12
C ASP A 185 -13.19 5.09 -2.65
N VAL A 186 -13.47 6.39 -2.52
CA VAL A 186 -12.53 7.40 -2.05
C VAL A 186 -13.13 8.18 -0.87
N ARG A 187 -12.27 8.65 0.02
CA ARG A 187 -12.64 9.50 1.15
C ARG A 187 -12.16 10.93 0.97
N ASP A 188 -11.13 11.15 0.17
CA ASP A 188 -10.55 12.46 -0.12
C ASP A 188 -10.54 12.75 -1.62
N PHE A 189 -11.36 13.71 -2.05
CA PHE A 189 -11.45 14.08 -3.46
C PHE A 189 -10.25 14.88 -3.95
N ASP A 190 -9.57 15.64 -3.07
CA ASP A 190 -8.38 16.42 -3.48
C ASP A 190 -7.20 15.45 -3.70
N ALA A 191 -7.03 14.46 -2.83
CA ALA A 191 -6.05 13.39 -3.03
C ALA A 191 -6.40 12.51 -4.25
N ALA A 192 -7.67 12.17 -4.46
CA ALA A 192 -8.12 11.43 -5.64
C ALA A 192 -7.91 12.22 -6.95
N ALA A 193 -8.11 13.54 -6.92
CA ALA A 193 -7.80 14.42 -8.03
C ALA A 193 -6.29 14.49 -8.30
N SER A 194 -5.46 14.53 -7.26
CA SER A 194 -3.99 14.48 -7.38
C SER A 194 -3.52 13.16 -7.97
N PHE A 195 -4.07 12.03 -7.54
CA PHE A 195 -3.82 10.72 -8.15
C PHE A 195 -4.18 10.71 -9.64
N CYS A 196 -5.36 11.21 -10.00
CA CYS A 196 -5.80 11.33 -11.39
C CYS A 196 -4.87 12.26 -12.19
N MET A 197 -4.38 13.37 -11.60
CA MET A 197 -3.46 14.31 -12.26
C MET A 197 -2.11 13.67 -12.56
N ALA A 198 -1.57 12.87 -11.65
CA ALA A 198 -0.32 12.15 -11.88
C ALA A 198 -0.41 11.22 -13.11
N HIS A 199 -1.63 10.74 -13.44
CA HIS A 199 -1.90 9.86 -14.58
C HIS A 199 -2.65 10.55 -15.73
N ALA A 200 -2.76 11.89 -15.71
CA ALA A 200 -3.45 12.65 -16.76
C ALA A 200 -2.79 12.54 -18.12
N MET A 201 -1.46 12.46 -18.16
CA MET A 201 -0.69 12.25 -19.41
C MET A 201 -0.96 10.86 -20.00
N ASP A 202 -1.27 9.90 -19.17
CA ASP A 202 -1.72 8.56 -19.57
C ASP A 202 -3.21 8.54 -19.99
N GLY A 203 -3.89 9.69 -19.96
CA GLY A 203 -5.25 9.87 -20.43
C GLY A 203 -6.33 9.67 -19.36
N MET A 204 -5.97 9.51 -18.07
CA MET A 204 -6.95 9.41 -17.00
C MET A 204 -7.69 10.73 -16.79
N ARG A 205 -9.02 10.66 -16.62
CA ARG A 205 -9.90 11.81 -16.36
C ARG A 205 -10.95 11.46 -15.31
N PRO A 206 -11.32 12.41 -14.41
CA PRO A 206 -12.41 12.19 -13.46
C PRO A 206 -13.76 12.32 -14.15
N VAL A 207 -14.67 11.38 -13.85
CA VAL A 207 -16.02 11.32 -14.43
C VAL A 207 -17.08 11.62 -13.40
N ALA A 208 -16.99 11.04 -12.21
CA ALA A 208 -17.97 11.20 -11.13
C ALA A 208 -17.28 11.00 -9.76
N PRO A 209 -17.83 11.58 -8.70
CA PRO A 209 -18.94 12.55 -8.64
C PRO A 209 -18.49 13.97 -9.05
N ASP A 210 -19.44 14.92 -9.10
CA ASP A 210 -19.11 16.31 -9.41
C ASP A 210 -18.11 16.93 -8.43
N ALA A 211 -18.13 16.53 -7.17
CA ALA A 211 -17.16 16.95 -6.17
C ALA A 211 -15.71 16.59 -6.56
N LEU A 212 -15.49 15.42 -7.16
CA LEU A 212 -14.20 15.02 -7.69
C LEU A 212 -13.77 15.89 -8.90
N LYS A 213 -14.70 16.17 -9.82
CA LYS A 213 -14.44 17.07 -10.97
C LYS A 213 -14.10 18.49 -10.51
N LEU A 214 -14.77 18.98 -9.50
CA LEU A 214 -14.47 20.28 -8.89
C LEU A 214 -13.07 20.30 -8.25
N ALA A 215 -12.68 19.25 -7.53
CA ALA A 215 -11.34 19.11 -6.96
C ALA A 215 -10.26 19.07 -8.06
N TRP A 216 -10.50 18.33 -9.13
CA TRP A 216 -9.66 18.29 -10.31
C TRP A 216 -9.47 19.66 -10.97
N ASN A 217 -10.56 20.39 -11.21
CA ASN A 217 -10.49 21.72 -11.83
C ASN A 217 -9.71 22.71 -10.96
N ARG A 218 -9.93 22.70 -9.64
CA ARG A 218 -9.13 23.53 -8.70
C ARG A 218 -7.64 23.21 -8.78
N LEU A 219 -7.30 21.92 -8.90
CA LEU A 219 -5.91 21.49 -9.01
C LEU A 219 -5.27 22.01 -10.32
N ILE A 220 -5.98 21.91 -11.45
CA ILE A 220 -5.53 22.45 -12.74
C ILE A 220 -5.31 23.96 -12.64
N GLU A 221 -6.29 24.72 -12.14
CA GLU A 221 -6.20 26.17 -12.01
C GLU A 221 -5.00 26.59 -11.16
N ARG A 222 -4.77 25.91 -10.04
CA ARG A 222 -3.61 26.16 -9.18
C ARG A 222 -2.30 25.88 -9.90
N THR A 223 -2.19 24.75 -10.58
CA THR A 223 -0.98 24.37 -11.32
C THR A 223 -0.66 25.38 -12.44
N VAL A 224 -1.65 25.78 -13.21
CA VAL A 224 -1.49 26.81 -14.27
C VAL A 224 -1.07 28.15 -13.67
N HIS A 225 -1.66 28.56 -12.55
CA HIS A 225 -1.36 29.84 -11.92
C HIS A 225 0.06 29.90 -11.32
N GLU A 226 0.53 28.82 -10.75
CA GLU A 226 1.89 28.69 -10.21
C GLU A 226 2.95 28.75 -11.34
N HIS A 227 2.70 28.06 -12.46
CA HIS A 227 3.62 28.06 -13.62
C HIS A 227 3.60 29.36 -14.42
N ALA A 228 2.51 30.12 -14.41
CA ALA A 228 2.44 31.42 -15.06
C ALA A 228 3.20 32.54 -14.31
N ARG A 229 3.68 32.28 -13.08
CA ARG A 229 4.45 33.20 -12.24
C ARG A 229 5.96 32.92 -12.21
N SER A 230 6.37 31.81 -12.84
CA SER A 230 7.79 31.40 -13.00
C SER A 230 8.35 31.91 -14.32
#